data_1e1ed08324baf7d74b18fb6c5636e3fc
#
_entry.id   1e1ed08324baf7d74b18fb6c5636e3fc
#
_cell.length_a   1.000
_cell.length_b   1.000
_cell.length_c   1.000
_cell.angle_alpha   90.00
_cell.angle_beta   90.00
_cell.angle_gamma   90.00
#
_symmetry.space_group_name_H-M   'P 1'
#
loop_
_entity.id
_entity.type
_entity.pdbx_description
1 polymer ?
#
loop_
_entity_poly.entity_id
_entity_poly.type
_entity_poly.pdbx_seq_one_letter_code
_entity_poly.pdbx_strand_id
1 'polypeptide(L)'
;MKFRQHGILLAECEIYTFLMTVLCIILTESVEWCGLLLVLQLVLMVMYQFLFNEFVLITENGICCCKRKDMVWSFTWDEIEELRPSQRFRQNAIEIILFNKVENKYLGHEYYFQMSAKAKIAVEKYSKYLAEFQSS
;
A
#
# COMPACT_ATOMS: atom_id res chain seq x y z
N MET A 1 -11.76 -0.12 -8.11
CA MET A 1 -11.67 -0.75 -6.78
C MET A 1 -10.60 -0.04 -5.95
N LYS A 2 -10.85 0.10 -4.70
CA LYS A 2 -9.95 0.79 -3.74
C LYS A 2 -9.36 -0.22 -2.76
N PHE A 3 -8.04 -0.20 -2.56
CA PHE A 3 -7.36 -1.05 -1.58
C PHE A 3 -6.16 -0.33 -0.96
N ARG A 4 -5.73 -0.77 0.20
CA ARG A 4 -4.60 -0.19 0.92
C ARG A 4 -3.27 -0.57 0.28
N GLN A 5 -2.39 0.39 0.08
CA GLN A 5 -1.07 0.18 -0.50
C GLN A 5 -0.16 -0.67 0.39
N HIS A 6 -0.15 -0.42 1.67
CA HIS A 6 0.75 -1.08 2.63
C HIS A 6 -0.01 -1.91 3.69
N GLY A 7 -1.12 -2.53 3.31
CA GLY A 7 -1.96 -3.25 4.26
C GLY A 7 -1.26 -4.41 4.97
N ILE A 8 -0.44 -5.19 4.27
CA ILE A 8 0.32 -6.31 4.86
C ILE A 8 1.41 -5.78 5.78
N LEU A 9 2.16 -4.77 5.36
CA LEU A 9 3.20 -4.15 6.17
C LEU A 9 2.63 -3.53 7.45
N LEU A 10 1.49 -2.87 7.35
CA LEU A 10 0.77 -2.34 8.51
C LEU A 10 0.40 -3.45 9.50
N ALA A 11 -0.18 -4.55 9.01
CA ALA A 11 -0.55 -5.70 9.84
C ALA A 11 0.67 -6.31 10.53
N GLU A 12 1.78 -6.47 9.82
CA GLU A 12 3.05 -6.95 10.40
C GLU A 12 3.55 -6.02 11.50
N CYS A 13 3.59 -4.72 11.28
CA CYS A 13 4.02 -3.75 12.28
C CYS A 13 3.14 -3.80 13.53
N GLU A 14 1.83 -3.88 13.38
CA GLU A 14 0.90 -3.99 14.50
C GLU A 14 1.09 -5.29 15.29
N ILE A 15 1.27 -6.43 14.61
CA ILE A 15 1.52 -7.73 15.24
C ILE A 15 2.83 -7.71 16.02
N TYR A 16 3.93 -7.26 15.44
CA TYR A 16 5.22 -7.19 16.12
C TYR A 16 5.18 -6.28 17.33
N THR A 17 4.58 -5.11 17.21
CA THR A 17 4.43 -4.16 18.32
C THR A 17 3.59 -4.76 19.44
N PHE A 18 2.50 -5.44 19.11
CA PHE A 18 1.64 -6.14 20.07
C PHE A 18 2.40 -7.24 20.82
N LEU A 19 3.13 -8.09 20.10
CA LEU A 19 3.94 -9.17 20.70
C LEU A 19 5.02 -8.61 21.62
N MET A 20 5.70 -7.55 21.22
CA MET A 20 6.69 -6.88 22.08
C MET A 20 6.06 -6.28 23.34
N THR A 21 4.88 -5.70 23.22
CA THR A 21 4.13 -5.16 24.38
C THR A 21 3.75 -6.27 25.36
N VAL A 22 3.24 -7.40 24.85
CA VAL A 22 2.90 -8.57 25.68
C VAL A 22 4.14 -9.10 26.40
N LEU A 23 5.26 -9.23 25.69
CA LEU A 23 6.53 -9.68 26.29
C LEU A 23 6.98 -8.73 27.42
N CYS A 24 6.92 -7.42 27.19
CA CYS A 24 7.26 -6.43 28.22
C CYS A 24 6.34 -6.51 29.44
N ILE A 25 5.04 -6.73 29.24
CA ILE A 25 4.08 -6.91 30.34
C ILE A 25 4.41 -8.15 31.16
N ILE A 26 4.75 -9.28 30.50
CA ILE A 26 5.13 -10.52 31.19
C ILE A 26 6.40 -10.34 32.02
N LEU A 27 7.37 -9.59 31.51
CA LEU A 27 8.65 -9.34 32.20
C LEU A 27 8.55 -8.28 33.30
N THR A 28 7.49 -7.48 33.30
CA THR A 28 7.29 -6.39 34.27
C THR A 28 6.31 -6.84 35.35
N GLU A 29 6.70 -6.72 36.60
CA GLU A 29 5.86 -7.08 37.75
C GLU A 29 5.00 -5.92 38.28
N SER A 30 5.13 -4.72 37.70
CA SER A 30 4.41 -3.51 38.10
C SER A 30 3.15 -3.28 37.28
N VAL A 31 2.03 -3.11 37.96
CA VAL A 31 0.73 -2.79 37.33
C VAL A 31 0.76 -1.41 36.65
N GLU A 32 1.48 -0.45 37.23
CA GLU A 32 1.60 0.91 36.65
C GLU A 32 2.30 0.88 35.27
N TRP A 33 3.37 0.11 35.15
CA TRP A 33 4.08 -0.08 33.89
C TRP A 33 3.24 -0.81 32.86
N CYS A 34 2.44 -1.79 33.26
CA CYS A 34 1.51 -2.48 32.37
C CYS A 34 0.50 -1.51 31.75
N GLY A 35 -0.07 -0.62 32.56
CA GLY A 35 -0.98 0.42 32.07
C GLY A 35 -0.34 1.37 31.08
N LEU A 36 0.90 1.82 31.38
CA LEU A 36 1.66 2.69 30.49
C LEU A 36 1.97 2.01 29.14
N LEU A 37 2.38 0.74 29.17
CA LEU A 37 2.67 -0.03 27.96
C LEU A 37 1.43 -0.23 27.07
N LEU A 38 0.26 -0.46 27.69
CA LEU A 38 -0.99 -0.58 26.93
C LEU A 38 -1.39 0.75 26.26
N VAL A 39 -1.22 1.87 26.97
CA VAL A 39 -1.47 3.20 26.37
C VAL A 39 -0.51 3.46 25.21
N LEU A 40 0.78 3.13 25.38
CA LEU A 40 1.78 3.28 24.33
C LEU A 40 1.41 2.42 23.10
N GLN A 41 0.94 1.19 23.30
CA GLN A 41 0.48 0.31 22.22
C GLN A 41 -0.67 0.95 21.43
N LEU A 42 -1.66 1.51 22.12
CA LEU A 42 -2.79 2.19 21.46
C LEU A 42 -2.32 3.39 20.63
N VAL A 43 -1.41 4.20 21.18
CA VAL A 43 -0.83 5.34 20.47
C VAL A 43 -0.08 4.88 19.21
N LEU A 44 0.73 3.82 19.30
CA LEU A 44 1.45 3.27 18.17
C LEU A 44 0.51 2.72 17.09
N MET A 45 -0.58 2.05 17.47
CA MET A 45 -1.59 1.57 16.52
C MET A 45 -2.22 2.72 15.74
N VAL A 46 -2.59 3.80 16.41
CA VAL A 46 -3.14 5.00 15.76
C VAL A 46 -2.11 5.65 14.85
N MET A 47 -0.86 5.75 15.28
CA MET A 47 0.22 6.29 14.45
C MET A 47 0.46 5.46 13.19
N TYR A 48 0.45 4.14 13.29
CA TYR A 48 0.62 3.26 12.11
C TYR A 48 -0.53 3.42 11.12
N GLN A 49 -1.77 3.50 11.59
CA GLN A 49 -2.92 3.77 10.72
C GLN A 49 -2.77 5.09 9.97
N PHE A 50 -2.22 6.10 10.63
CA PHE A 50 -2.01 7.42 10.04
C PHE A 50 -0.84 7.43 9.04
N LEU A 51 0.29 6.78 9.36
CA LEU A 51 1.48 6.73 8.51
C LEU A 51 1.27 5.89 7.24
N PHE A 52 0.53 4.79 7.33
CA PHE A 52 0.26 3.89 6.21
C PHE A 52 -1.09 4.13 5.55
N ASN A 53 -1.61 5.35 5.61
CA ASN A 53 -2.90 5.71 5.02
C ASN A 53 -2.75 6.05 3.53
N GLU A 54 -2.22 5.11 2.75
CA GLU A 54 -2.15 5.18 1.30
C GLU A 54 -3.11 4.17 0.68
N PHE A 55 -3.87 4.62 -0.32
CA PHE A 55 -4.81 3.79 -1.05
C PHE A 55 -4.51 3.82 -2.54
N VAL A 56 -4.65 2.68 -3.18
CA VAL A 56 -4.62 2.56 -4.63
C VAL A 56 -6.05 2.38 -5.13
N LEU A 57 -6.43 3.16 -6.12
CA LEU A 57 -7.74 3.10 -6.75
C LEU A 57 -7.56 2.70 -8.21
N ILE A 58 -8.14 1.57 -8.59
CA ILE A 58 -8.16 1.07 -9.97
C ILE A 58 -9.56 1.22 -10.52
N THR A 59 -9.69 1.94 -11.62
CA THR A 59 -10.97 2.26 -12.26
C THR A 59 -10.90 2.03 -13.77
N GLU A 60 -12.00 2.25 -14.45
CA GLU A 60 -12.07 2.21 -15.92
C GLU A 60 -11.17 3.25 -16.59
N ASN A 61 -10.90 4.35 -15.90
CA ASN A 61 -10.08 5.45 -16.41
C ASN A 61 -8.57 5.23 -16.22
N GLY A 62 -8.17 4.45 -15.24
CA GLY A 62 -6.77 4.20 -14.95
C GLY A 62 -6.51 3.81 -13.50
N ILE A 63 -5.28 4.04 -13.06
CA ILE A 63 -4.81 3.71 -11.72
C ILE A 63 -4.32 4.99 -11.03
N CYS A 64 -4.73 5.22 -9.80
CA CYS A 64 -4.21 6.32 -8.99
C CYS A 64 -3.86 5.88 -7.57
N CYS A 65 -2.93 6.57 -6.96
CA CYS A 65 -2.54 6.39 -5.57
C CYS A 65 -2.83 7.67 -4.80
N CYS A 66 -3.54 7.54 -3.68
CA CYS A 66 -3.87 8.65 -2.81
C CYS A 66 -3.33 8.40 -1.40
N LYS A 67 -2.72 9.42 -0.82
CA LYS A 67 -2.31 9.44 0.58
C LYS A 67 -3.20 10.43 1.32
N ARG A 68 -4.02 9.94 2.26
CA ARG A 68 -5.07 10.72 2.90
C ARG A 68 -6.03 11.28 1.84
N LYS A 69 -6.11 12.59 1.69
CA LYS A 69 -6.94 13.27 0.69
C LYS A 69 -6.15 13.71 -0.54
N ASP A 70 -4.82 13.61 -0.50
CA ASP A 70 -3.94 14.09 -1.55
C ASP A 70 -3.63 12.96 -2.55
N MET A 71 -3.67 13.30 -3.83
CA MET A 71 -3.26 12.39 -4.89
C MET A 71 -1.74 12.39 -5.02
N VAL A 72 -1.13 11.21 -4.86
CA VAL A 72 0.32 11.05 -5.00
C VAL A 72 0.71 10.90 -6.47
N TRP A 73 0.04 10.01 -7.19
CA TRP A 73 0.20 9.83 -8.63
C TRP A 73 -1.07 9.26 -9.26
N SER A 74 -1.25 9.54 -10.54
CA SER A 74 -2.38 9.05 -11.31
C SER A 74 -1.97 8.84 -12.78
N PHE A 75 -2.37 7.72 -13.33
CA PHE A 75 -2.13 7.38 -14.73
C PHE A 75 -3.41 6.85 -15.36
N THR A 76 -3.65 7.27 -16.59
CA THR A 76 -4.71 6.69 -17.43
C THR A 76 -4.18 5.44 -18.10
N TRP A 77 -5.06 4.56 -18.58
CA TRP A 77 -4.64 3.30 -19.21
C TRP A 77 -3.78 3.50 -20.47
N ASP A 78 -3.97 4.59 -21.19
CA ASP A 78 -3.17 4.93 -22.36
C ASP A 78 -1.74 5.40 -22.03
N GLU A 79 -1.48 5.80 -20.79
CA GLU A 79 -0.16 6.19 -20.30
C GLU A 79 0.67 4.98 -19.81
N ILE A 80 0.02 3.84 -19.58
CA ILE A 80 0.63 2.63 -19.00
C ILE A 80 1.03 1.68 -20.14
N GLU A 81 2.32 1.34 -20.21
CA GLU A 81 2.84 0.36 -21.17
C GLU A 81 2.56 -1.07 -20.70
N GLU A 82 2.87 -1.38 -19.45
CA GLU A 82 2.79 -2.73 -18.89
C GLU A 82 2.61 -2.69 -17.37
N LEU A 83 1.94 -3.71 -16.82
CA LEU A 83 1.92 -4.01 -15.40
C LEU A 83 2.77 -5.26 -15.18
N ARG A 84 3.91 -5.10 -14.50
CA ARG A 84 4.91 -6.15 -14.33
C ARG A 84 4.93 -6.67 -12.88
N PRO A 85 4.87 -7.99 -12.65
CA PRO A 85 5.11 -8.55 -11.33
C PRO A 85 6.52 -8.23 -10.84
N SER A 86 6.63 -7.83 -9.57
CA SER A 86 7.89 -7.44 -8.95
C SER A 86 7.88 -7.80 -7.46
N GLN A 87 9.01 -7.62 -6.79
CA GLN A 87 9.11 -7.76 -5.34
C GLN A 87 9.60 -6.45 -4.73
N ARG A 88 8.88 -5.97 -3.73
CA ARG A 88 9.22 -4.78 -2.95
C ARG A 88 9.06 -5.08 -1.47
N PHE A 89 10.04 -4.70 -0.65
CA PHE A 89 10.01 -4.92 0.80
C PHE A 89 9.71 -6.38 1.19
N ARG A 90 10.29 -7.35 0.44
CA ARG A 90 10.06 -8.80 0.60
C ARG A 90 8.61 -9.25 0.34
N GLN A 91 7.84 -8.44 -0.36
CA GLN A 91 6.44 -8.74 -0.69
C GLN A 91 6.24 -8.66 -2.19
N ASN A 92 5.26 -9.42 -2.67
CA ASN A 92 4.86 -9.37 -4.07
C ASN A 92 4.18 -8.03 -4.35
N ALA A 93 4.60 -7.38 -5.43
CA ALA A 93 4.07 -6.11 -5.87
C ALA A 93 3.85 -6.13 -7.38
N ILE A 94 3.10 -5.15 -7.88
CA ILE A 94 2.95 -4.89 -9.31
C ILE A 94 3.59 -3.54 -9.59
N GLU A 95 4.58 -3.55 -10.48
CA GLU A 95 5.23 -2.33 -10.94
C GLU A 95 4.52 -1.82 -12.19
N ILE A 96 4.28 -0.51 -12.23
CA ILE A 96 3.64 0.16 -13.36
C ILE A 96 4.74 0.68 -14.28
N ILE A 97 4.81 0.13 -15.49
CA ILE A 97 5.75 0.56 -16.51
C ILE A 97 5.04 1.54 -17.45
N LEU A 98 5.59 2.73 -17.57
CA LEU A 98 5.02 3.80 -18.34
C LEU A 98 5.72 3.94 -19.70
N PHE A 99 5.01 4.48 -20.69
CA PHE A 99 5.64 4.92 -21.93
C PHE A 99 6.62 6.06 -21.66
N ASN A 100 7.70 6.16 -22.44
CA ASN A 100 8.77 7.14 -22.25
C ASN A 100 8.27 8.59 -22.18
N LYS A 101 7.21 8.92 -22.91
CA LYS A 101 6.61 10.27 -22.93
C LYS A 101 6.03 10.73 -21.58
N VAL A 102 5.74 9.80 -20.67
CA VAL A 102 5.12 10.08 -19.36
C VAL A 102 5.98 9.65 -18.18
N GLU A 103 7.16 9.09 -18.43
CA GLU A 103 8.06 8.54 -17.41
C GLU A 103 8.45 9.57 -16.34
N ASN A 104 8.56 10.84 -16.71
CA ASN A 104 8.95 11.93 -15.82
C ASN A 104 7.77 12.74 -15.24
N LYS A 105 6.54 12.29 -15.41
CA LYS A 105 5.35 13.00 -14.94
C LYS A 105 5.38 13.29 -13.43
N TYR A 106 5.92 12.37 -12.65
CA TYR A 106 6.11 12.50 -11.20
C TYR A 106 7.55 12.17 -10.85
N LEU A 107 8.41 13.18 -10.82
CA LEU A 107 9.85 13.00 -10.58
C LEU A 107 10.14 12.37 -9.20
N GLY A 108 11.05 11.40 -9.19
CA GLY A 108 11.54 10.78 -7.96
C GLY A 108 10.61 9.77 -7.32
N HIS A 109 9.49 9.39 -7.97
CA HIS A 109 8.58 8.37 -7.48
C HIS A 109 8.75 7.06 -8.23
N GLU A 110 8.71 5.96 -7.49
CA GLU A 110 8.51 4.62 -8.04
C GLU A 110 7.03 4.32 -8.08
N TYR A 111 6.54 3.77 -9.18
CA TYR A 111 5.13 3.49 -9.39
C TYR A 111 4.87 2.00 -9.23
N TYR A 112 4.40 1.61 -8.06
CA TYR A 112 4.07 0.23 -7.75
C TYR A 112 2.91 0.18 -6.75
N PHE A 113 2.26 -0.96 -6.68
CA PHE A 113 1.28 -1.25 -5.64
C PHE A 113 1.41 -2.68 -5.16
N GLN A 114 1.05 -2.92 -3.91
CA GLN A 114 1.18 -4.21 -3.27
C GLN A 114 0.17 -5.22 -3.86
N MET A 115 0.65 -6.45 -4.12
CA MET A 115 -0.18 -7.55 -4.57
C MET A 115 -0.97 -8.12 -3.39
N SER A 116 -2.14 -7.57 -3.14
CA SER A 116 -3.14 -8.11 -2.21
C SER A 116 -4.20 -8.90 -2.98
N ALA A 117 -5.06 -9.61 -2.26
CA ALA A 117 -6.19 -10.31 -2.89
C ALA A 117 -7.10 -9.33 -3.66
N LYS A 118 -7.38 -8.16 -3.09
CA LYS A 118 -8.16 -7.11 -3.75
C LYS A 118 -7.44 -6.53 -4.98
N ALA A 119 -6.13 -6.33 -4.89
CA ALA A 119 -5.33 -5.86 -6.01
C ALA A 119 -5.35 -6.84 -7.17
N LYS A 120 -5.21 -8.14 -6.90
CA LYS A 120 -5.27 -9.19 -7.90
C LYS A 120 -6.63 -9.21 -8.62
N ILE A 121 -7.73 -9.15 -7.88
CA ILE A 121 -9.08 -9.09 -8.44
C ILE A 121 -9.25 -7.83 -9.30
N ALA A 122 -8.78 -6.68 -8.83
CA ALA A 122 -8.85 -5.42 -9.56
C ALA A 122 -8.06 -5.45 -10.87
N VAL A 123 -6.86 -6.01 -10.85
CA VAL A 123 -6.02 -6.17 -12.06
C VAL A 123 -6.71 -7.10 -13.06
N GLU A 124 -7.23 -8.23 -12.65
CA GLU A 124 -7.96 -9.16 -13.51
C GLU A 124 -9.20 -8.49 -14.13
N LYS A 125 -9.95 -7.73 -13.35
CA LYS A 125 -11.16 -7.03 -13.80
C LYS A 125 -10.87 -5.92 -14.81
N TYR A 126 -9.83 -5.12 -14.58
CA TYR A 126 -9.55 -3.91 -15.35
C TYR A 126 -8.39 -4.06 -16.36
N SER A 127 -7.67 -5.17 -16.40
CA SER A 127 -6.59 -5.42 -17.35
C SER A 127 -7.05 -5.37 -18.81
N LYS A 128 -8.32 -5.67 -19.06
CA LYS A 128 -8.93 -5.56 -20.39
C LYS A 128 -8.82 -4.14 -20.98
N TYR A 129 -8.91 -3.10 -20.15
CA TYR A 129 -8.77 -1.72 -20.60
C TYR A 129 -7.36 -1.43 -21.08
N LEU A 130 -6.35 -1.97 -20.40
CA LEU A 130 -4.96 -1.86 -20.85
C LEU A 130 -4.76 -2.55 -22.22
N ALA A 131 -5.29 -3.75 -22.40
CA ALA A 131 -5.24 -4.48 -23.65
C ALA A 131 -5.94 -3.73 -24.80
N GLU A 132 -7.08 -3.11 -24.54
CA GLU A 132 -7.82 -2.30 -25.52
C GLU A 132 -6.99 -1.11 -26.01
N PHE A 133 -6.31 -0.39 -25.11
CA PHE A 133 -5.43 0.72 -25.48
C PHE A 133 -4.17 0.27 -26.21
N GLN A 134 -3.60 -0.90 -25.87
CA GLN A 134 -2.42 -1.43 -26.54
C GLN A 134 -2.73 -1.97 -27.94
N SER A 135 -3.93 -2.45 -28.17
CA SER A 135 -4.34 -2.99 -29.50
C SER A 135 -4.74 -1.89 -30.49
N SER A 136 -5.00 -0.69 -30.01
CA SER A 136 -5.32 0.45 -30.88
C SER A 136 -4.06 1.26 -31.20
#